data_a968c8737191b3ff4eb32ba90e9d722d
#
_entry.id   a968c8737191b3ff4eb32ba90e9d722d
#
_cell.length_a   1.000
_cell.length_b   1.000
_cell.length_c   1.000
_cell.angle_alpha   90.00
_cell.angle_beta   90.00
_cell.angle_gamma   90.00
#
_symmetry.space_group_name_H-M   'P 1'
#
loop_
_entity.id
_entity.type
_entity.pdbx_description
1 polymer ?
#
loop_
_entity_poly.entity_id
_entity_poly.type
_entity_poly.pdbx_seq_one_letter_code
_entity_poly.pdbx_strand_id
1 'polypeptide(L)'
;MPRLPPQDLDHILTHTRELWEDLRGRCVFLTGGTGFVGTWLLESLLWANDTRDLRVSVVVLTRNPELFREKAPHLAGHPAVRLLAGNVVGFDFPEGAFPFVIHAATDAYIDPAKENPLRAFHADVAGPRRVLEFACTHGVRRFLFTSSGAVYGRQPSEMTHIPEDYTGAPLTTDMAS
;
A
#
# COMPACT_ATOMS: atom_id res chain seq x y z
N MET A 1 16.15 -6.20 -2.81
CA MET A 1 15.86 -5.94 -1.39
C MET A 1 16.13 -7.20 -0.60
N PRO A 2 16.75 -7.13 0.60
CA PRO A 2 16.87 -8.31 1.47
C PRO A 2 15.47 -8.73 1.95
N ARG A 3 15.35 -10.00 2.34
CA ARG A 3 14.15 -10.50 3.02
C ARG A 3 14.02 -9.82 4.39
N LEU A 4 12.81 -9.62 4.84
CA LEU A 4 12.55 -9.16 6.20
C LEU A 4 12.94 -10.25 7.21
N PRO A 5 13.38 -9.89 8.44
CA PRO A 5 13.71 -10.87 9.46
C PRO A 5 12.50 -11.75 9.79
N PRO A 6 12.65 -13.09 9.81
CA PRO A 6 11.53 -13.98 10.17
C PRO A 6 10.91 -13.67 11.54
N GLN A 7 11.72 -13.21 12.49
CA GLN A 7 11.25 -12.82 13.83
C GLN A 7 10.25 -11.66 13.79
N ASP A 8 10.46 -10.67 12.90
CA ASP A 8 9.54 -9.54 12.73
C ASP A 8 8.25 -9.99 12.06
N LEU A 9 8.34 -10.89 11.08
CA LEU A 9 7.18 -11.47 10.41
C LEU A 9 6.35 -12.35 11.36
N ASP A 10 7.00 -13.13 12.21
CA ASP A 10 6.35 -13.93 13.26
C ASP A 10 5.71 -13.04 14.33
N HIS A 11 6.36 -11.93 14.68
CA HIS A 11 5.80 -10.94 15.59
C HIS A 11 4.51 -10.36 15.02
N ILE A 12 4.52 -9.90 13.76
CA ILE A 12 3.32 -9.41 13.07
C ILE A 12 2.24 -10.49 13.05
N LEU A 13 2.57 -11.71 12.62
CA LEU A 13 1.63 -12.82 12.52
C LEU A 13 0.98 -13.15 13.89
N THR A 14 1.74 -13.04 14.97
CA THR A 14 1.25 -13.31 16.33
C THR A 14 0.27 -12.25 16.81
N HIS A 15 0.51 -10.97 16.51
CA HIS A 15 -0.33 -9.87 16.95
C HIS A 15 -1.56 -9.62 16.07
N THR A 16 -1.63 -10.27 14.90
CA THR A 16 -2.71 -10.09 13.93
C THR A 16 -3.47 -11.39 13.63
N ARG A 17 -3.40 -12.37 14.52
CA ARG A 17 -3.88 -13.76 14.30
C ARG A 17 -5.27 -13.87 13.73
N GLU A 18 -6.21 -13.09 14.24
CA GLU A 18 -7.64 -13.21 13.90
C GLU A 18 -7.98 -12.55 12.55
N LEU A 19 -7.11 -11.67 12.04
CA LEU A 19 -7.38 -10.88 10.85
C LEU A 19 -7.14 -11.65 9.54
N TRP A 20 -6.26 -12.64 9.55
CA TRP A 20 -5.81 -13.34 8.34
C TRP A 20 -6.86 -14.27 7.73
N GLU A 21 -7.78 -14.80 8.54
CA GLU A 21 -8.84 -15.70 8.06
C GLU A 21 -9.82 -15.00 7.10
N ASP A 22 -10.03 -13.70 7.25
CA ASP A 22 -10.85 -12.92 6.33
C ASP A 22 -10.30 -12.90 4.91
N LEU A 23 -8.99 -13.12 4.76
CA LEU A 23 -8.29 -13.13 3.48
C LEU A 23 -8.25 -14.51 2.81
N ARG A 24 -8.66 -15.58 3.52
CA ARG A 24 -8.56 -16.97 3.02
C ARG A 24 -9.26 -17.14 1.66
N GLY A 25 -8.49 -17.62 0.67
CA GLY A 25 -8.98 -17.85 -0.69
C GLY A 25 -9.37 -16.57 -1.44
N ARG A 26 -8.90 -15.40 -0.99
CA ARG A 26 -9.27 -14.11 -1.57
C ARG A 26 -8.12 -13.49 -2.37
N CYS A 27 -8.49 -12.55 -3.24
CA CYS A 27 -7.54 -11.75 -3.97
C CYS A 27 -7.41 -10.36 -3.33
N VAL A 28 -6.17 -9.91 -3.13
CA VAL A 28 -5.83 -8.56 -2.65
C VAL A 28 -5.24 -7.77 -3.82
N PHE A 29 -5.74 -6.57 -4.07
CA PHE A 29 -5.11 -5.63 -4.98
C PHE A 29 -4.25 -4.65 -4.19
N LEU A 30 -2.96 -4.61 -4.49
CA LEU A 30 -1.98 -3.78 -3.78
C LEU A 30 -1.32 -2.80 -4.73
N THR A 31 -1.48 -1.51 -4.48
CA THR A 31 -0.65 -0.47 -5.12
C THR A 31 0.48 -0.06 -4.20
N GLY A 32 1.60 0.35 -4.75
CA GLY A 32 2.77 0.74 -3.95
C GLY A 32 3.51 -0.43 -3.29
N GLY A 33 3.18 -1.68 -3.64
CA GLY A 33 3.79 -2.89 -3.09
C GLY A 33 5.30 -3.04 -3.31
N THR A 34 5.89 -2.19 -4.15
CA THR A 34 7.33 -2.14 -4.43
C THR A 34 8.07 -1.06 -3.61
N GLY A 35 7.35 -0.24 -2.85
CA GLY A 35 7.89 0.75 -1.92
C GLY A 35 8.20 0.16 -0.55
N PHE A 36 8.70 1.00 0.38
CA PHE A 36 9.09 0.56 1.72
C PHE A 36 7.91 -0.09 2.48
N VAL A 37 6.86 0.67 2.73
CA VAL A 37 5.67 0.17 3.45
C VAL A 37 5.00 -0.98 2.70
N GLY A 38 4.85 -0.85 1.38
CA GLY A 38 4.21 -1.88 0.55
C GLY A 38 4.97 -3.20 0.54
N THR A 39 6.30 -3.18 0.62
CA THR A 39 7.12 -4.39 0.72
C THR A 39 6.90 -5.09 2.06
N TRP A 40 6.85 -4.35 3.18
CA TRP A 40 6.50 -4.89 4.49
C TRP A 40 5.12 -5.54 4.49
N LEU A 41 4.11 -4.87 3.93
CA LEU A 41 2.75 -5.41 3.82
C LEU A 41 2.71 -6.68 2.97
N LEU A 42 3.38 -6.67 1.82
CA LEU A 42 3.41 -7.82 0.91
C LEU A 42 4.11 -9.02 1.55
N GLU A 43 5.28 -8.82 2.14
CA GLU A 43 6.06 -9.90 2.74
C GLU A 43 5.36 -10.49 3.97
N SER A 44 4.73 -9.64 4.81
CA SER A 44 3.90 -10.10 5.93
C SER A 44 2.69 -10.92 5.48
N LEU A 45 2.04 -10.50 4.40
CA LEU A 45 0.90 -11.21 3.84
C LEU A 45 1.31 -12.56 3.25
N LEU A 46 2.44 -12.63 2.55
CA LEU A 46 2.97 -13.88 2.02
C LEU A 46 3.42 -14.82 3.13
N TRP A 47 4.07 -14.28 4.17
CA TRP A 47 4.43 -15.05 5.36
C TRP A 47 3.22 -15.69 6.03
N ALA A 48 2.17 -14.90 6.25
CA ALA A 48 0.91 -15.41 6.81
C ALA A 48 0.25 -16.44 5.87
N ASN A 49 0.28 -16.18 4.55
CA ASN A 49 -0.26 -17.08 3.53
C ASN A 49 0.38 -18.47 3.62
N ASP A 50 1.72 -18.52 3.65
CA ASP A 50 2.48 -19.77 3.64
C ASP A 50 2.37 -20.49 4.99
N THR A 51 2.45 -19.74 6.09
CA THR A 51 2.41 -20.34 7.44
C THR A 51 1.02 -20.90 7.79
N ARG A 52 -0.05 -20.35 7.22
CA ARG A 52 -1.44 -20.72 7.55
C ARG A 52 -2.23 -21.34 6.40
N ASP A 53 -1.60 -21.63 5.27
CA ASP A 53 -2.26 -22.13 4.04
C ASP A 53 -3.52 -21.31 3.71
N LEU A 54 -3.37 -19.97 3.65
CA LEU A 54 -4.52 -19.09 3.41
C LEU A 54 -5.00 -19.10 1.96
N ARG A 55 -4.15 -19.48 1.01
CA ARG A 55 -4.45 -19.47 -0.43
C ARG A 55 -4.87 -18.09 -0.93
N VAL A 56 -4.24 -17.05 -0.38
CA VAL A 56 -4.41 -15.67 -0.84
C VAL A 56 -3.67 -15.49 -2.16
N SER A 57 -4.23 -14.70 -3.06
CA SER A 57 -3.52 -14.17 -4.21
C SER A 57 -3.38 -12.66 -4.10
N VAL A 58 -2.28 -12.12 -4.62
CA VAL A 58 -2.01 -10.68 -4.57
C VAL A 58 -1.69 -10.17 -5.96
N VAL A 59 -2.41 -9.16 -6.41
CA VAL A 59 -2.06 -8.42 -7.62
C VAL A 59 -1.37 -7.13 -7.21
N VAL A 60 -0.09 -7.00 -7.56
CA VAL A 60 0.73 -5.83 -7.25
C VAL A 60 0.85 -4.93 -8.47
N LEU A 61 0.27 -3.73 -8.39
CA LEU A 61 0.44 -2.72 -9.43
C LEU A 61 1.82 -2.07 -9.30
N THR A 62 2.59 -2.10 -10.37
CA THR A 62 3.93 -1.50 -10.43
C THR A 62 4.23 -0.90 -11.80
N ARG A 63 4.92 0.24 -11.82
CA ARG A 63 5.37 0.91 -13.06
C ARG A 63 6.44 0.11 -13.80
N ASN A 64 7.23 -0.69 -13.07
CA ASN A 64 8.32 -1.47 -13.64
C ASN A 64 8.42 -2.86 -12.98
N PRO A 65 7.70 -3.88 -13.52
CA PRO A 65 7.75 -5.24 -13.02
C PRO A 65 9.14 -5.87 -13.05
N GLU A 66 9.93 -5.59 -14.10
CA GLU A 66 11.27 -6.17 -14.25
C GLU A 66 12.22 -5.68 -13.14
N LEU A 67 12.21 -4.38 -12.88
CA LEU A 67 13.00 -3.81 -11.79
C LEU A 67 12.60 -4.41 -10.42
N PHE A 68 11.32 -4.73 -10.22
CA PHE A 68 10.89 -5.36 -9.00
C PHE A 68 11.34 -6.82 -8.91
N ARG A 69 11.32 -7.57 -10.03
CA ARG A 69 11.90 -8.92 -10.10
C ARG A 69 13.39 -8.96 -9.76
N GLU A 70 14.14 -7.97 -10.24
CA GLU A 70 15.57 -7.84 -9.92
C GLU A 70 15.79 -7.48 -8.44
N LYS A 71 15.02 -6.53 -7.90
CA LYS A 71 15.19 -6.03 -6.53
C LYS A 71 14.69 -6.97 -5.44
N ALA A 72 13.58 -7.66 -5.68
CA ALA A 72 12.91 -8.53 -4.72
C ALA A 72 12.42 -9.84 -5.38
N PRO A 73 13.35 -10.67 -5.92
CA PRO A 73 12.98 -11.89 -6.66
C PRO A 73 12.15 -12.86 -5.81
N HIS A 74 12.35 -12.89 -4.51
CA HIS A 74 11.60 -13.74 -3.57
C HIS A 74 10.12 -13.34 -3.44
N LEU A 75 9.79 -12.04 -3.61
CA LEU A 75 8.41 -11.56 -3.61
C LEU A 75 7.79 -11.66 -5.00
N ALA A 76 8.51 -11.16 -5.99
CA ALA A 76 8.02 -11.13 -7.38
C ALA A 76 7.85 -12.52 -8.00
N GLY A 77 8.63 -13.50 -7.55
CA GLY A 77 8.55 -14.91 -7.99
C GLY A 77 7.65 -15.79 -7.12
N HIS A 78 7.02 -15.23 -6.08
CA HIS A 78 6.13 -16.00 -5.23
C HIS A 78 4.86 -16.42 -5.97
N PRO A 79 4.40 -17.69 -5.89
CA PRO A 79 3.24 -18.18 -6.67
C PRO A 79 1.93 -17.42 -6.38
N ALA A 80 1.78 -16.85 -5.20
CA ALA A 80 0.63 -16.03 -4.83
C ALA A 80 0.68 -14.61 -5.42
N VAL A 81 1.80 -14.16 -6.02
CA VAL A 81 1.99 -12.79 -6.50
C VAL A 81 1.88 -12.72 -8.02
N ARG A 82 1.03 -11.83 -8.50
CA ARG A 82 0.95 -11.42 -9.89
C ARG A 82 1.30 -9.93 -10.01
N LEU A 83 2.28 -9.62 -10.83
CA LEU A 83 2.63 -8.23 -11.13
C LEU A 83 1.76 -7.71 -12.27
N LEU A 84 1.16 -6.53 -12.06
CA LEU A 84 0.42 -5.78 -13.06
C LEU A 84 1.24 -4.55 -13.44
N ALA A 85 1.65 -4.47 -14.69
CA ALA A 85 2.35 -3.30 -15.19
C ALA A 85 1.37 -2.13 -15.36
N GLY A 86 1.70 -0.97 -14.79
CA GLY A 86 0.85 0.21 -14.93
C GLY A 86 1.20 1.33 -13.96
N ASN A 87 0.70 2.51 -14.28
CA ASN A 87 0.75 3.67 -13.41
C ASN A 87 -0.57 3.80 -12.66
N VAL A 88 -0.51 4.16 -11.40
CA VAL A 88 -1.70 4.30 -10.52
C VAL A 88 -2.76 5.26 -11.08
N VAL A 89 -2.36 6.25 -11.85
CA VAL A 89 -3.29 7.23 -12.46
C VAL A 89 -4.02 6.74 -13.72
N GLY A 90 -3.58 5.63 -14.32
CA GLY A 90 -4.13 5.19 -15.61
C GLY A 90 -3.90 3.71 -15.93
N PHE A 91 -3.84 2.83 -14.93
CA PHE A 91 -3.71 1.39 -15.15
C PHE A 91 -5.00 0.79 -15.72
N ASP A 92 -4.85 -0.27 -16.53
CA ASP A 92 -5.96 -1.09 -16.97
C ASP A 92 -6.48 -1.95 -15.82
N PHE A 93 -7.79 -1.99 -15.64
CA PHE A 93 -8.37 -2.76 -14.56
C PHE A 93 -8.21 -4.25 -14.82
N PRO A 94 -7.57 -4.99 -13.92
CA PRO A 94 -7.45 -6.44 -14.07
C PRO A 94 -8.81 -7.10 -13.88
N GLU A 95 -9.07 -8.14 -14.68
CA GLU A 95 -10.29 -8.94 -14.53
C GLU A 95 -10.32 -9.72 -13.23
N GLY A 96 -11.52 -9.92 -12.71
CA GLY A 96 -11.78 -10.70 -11.50
C GLY A 96 -12.39 -9.89 -10.36
N ALA A 97 -12.66 -10.56 -9.24
CA ALA A 97 -13.16 -9.95 -8.02
C ALA A 97 -12.01 -9.66 -7.05
N PHE A 98 -11.98 -8.46 -6.52
CA PHE A 98 -10.97 -7.99 -5.58
C PHE A 98 -11.61 -7.48 -4.29
N PRO A 99 -11.98 -8.38 -3.37
CA PRO A 99 -12.66 -7.97 -2.14
C PRO A 99 -11.82 -7.09 -1.22
N PHE A 100 -10.49 -7.07 -1.42
CA PHE A 100 -9.56 -6.29 -0.61
C PHE A 100 -8.66 -5.44 -1.50
N VAL A 101 -8.56 -4.16 -1.17
CA VAL A 101 -7.64 -3.21 -1.81
C VAL A 101 -6.78 -2.54 -0.75
N ILE A 102 -5.48 -2.51 -0.99
CA ILE A 102 -4.51 -1.71 -0.22
C ILE A 102 -3.90 -0.69 -1.17
N HIS A 103 -4.16 0.58 -0.92
CA HIS A 103 -3.58 1.66 -1.69
C HIS A 103 -2.46 2.33 -0.90
N ALA A 104 -1.21 1.91 -1.18
CA ALA A 104 0.00 2.43 -0.57
C ALA A 104 0.93 3.12 -1.58
N ALA A 105 0.45 3.36 -2.79
CA ALA A 105 1.21 4.11 -3.78
C ALA A 105 1.16 5.60 -3.46
N THR A 106 2.33 6.21 -3.39
CA THR A 106 2.52 7.65 -3.31
C THR A 106 3.79 8.01 -4.10
N ASP A 107 3.85 9.21 -4.63
CA ASP A 107 5.08 9.77 -5.20
C ASP A 107 5.89 10.53 -4.11
N ALA A 108 6.10 9.89 -2.96
CA ALA A 108 6.76 10.44 -1.76
C ALA A 108 8.19 10.97 -1.96
N TYR A 109 8.77 10.81 -3.14
CA TYR A 109 10.11 11.31 -3.49
C TYR A 109 10.08 12.52 -4.43
N ILE A 110 8.94 13.16 -4.57
CA ILE A 110 8.86 14.43 -5.28
C ILE A 110 9.44 15.49 -4.36
N ASP A 111 10.66 15.95 -4.68
CA ASP A 111 11.22 17.16 -4.06
C ASP A 111 10.39 18.37 -4.58
N PRO A 112 9.55 19.01 -3.73
CA PRO A 112 8.68 20.10 -4.19
C PRO A 112 9.46 21.26 -4.78
N ALA A 113 10.76 21.39 -4.45
CA ALA A 113 11.64 22.43 -4.97
C ALA A 113 12.18 22.11 -6.36
N LYS A 114 12.19 20.85 -6.78
CA LYS A 114 12.80 20.37 -8.03
C LYS A 114 11.80 19.87 -9.06
N GLU A 115 10.58 19.54 -8.67
CA GLU A 115 9.55 18.99 -9.57
C GLU A 115 8.33 19.90 -9.69
N ASN A 116 7.59 19.72 -10.78
CA ASN A 116 6.37 20.47 -11.04
C ASN A 116 5.28 20.10 -9.99
N PRO A 117 4.86 21.02 -9.12
CA PRO A 117 3.86 20.74 -8.06
C PRO A 117 2.52 20.29 -8.62
N LEU A 118 2.16 20.67 -9.85
CA LEU A 118 0.95 20.18 -10.51
C LEU A 118 1.02 18.69 -10.82
N ARG A 119 2.22 18.16 -11.09
CA ARG A 119 2.41 16.73 -11.32
C ARG A 119 2.22 15.93 -10.03
N ALA A 120 2.75 16.42 -8.91
CA ALA A 120 2.55 15.83 -7.60
C ALA A 120 1.06 15.82 -7.24
N PHE A 121 0.42 16.96 -7.30
CA PHE A 121 -1.02 17.10 -7.06
C PHE A 121 -1.85 16.17 -7.94
N HIS A 122 -1.53 16.07 -9.23
CA HIS A 122 -2.22 15.16 -10.14
C HIS A 122 -2.07 13.69 -9.72
N ALA A 123 -0.88 13.26 -9.32
CA ALA A 123 -0.64 11.88 -8.87
C ALA A 123 -1.39 11.58 -7.57
N ASP A 124 -1.37 12.50 -6.62
CA ASP A 124 -1.98 12.34 -5.29
C ASP A 124 -3.51 12.40 -5.33
N VAL A 125 -4.11 13.01 -6.35
CA VAL A 125 -5.57 13.08 -6.52
C VAL A 125 -6.06 12.05 -7.53
N ALA A 126 -5.45 11.98 -8.71
CA ALA A 126 -5.91 11.10 -9.77
C ALA A 126 -5.62 9.62 -9.49
N GLY A 127 -4.49 9.33 -8.79
CA GLY A 127 -4.15 7.98 -8.37
C GLY A 127 -5.20 7.35 -7.45
N PRO A 128 -5.47 7.92 -6.26
CA PRO A 128 -6.52 7.43 -5.38
C PRO A 128 -7.89 7.38 -6.05
N ARG A 129 -8.26 8.40 -6.85
CA ARG A 129 -9.50 8.40 -7.62
C ARG A 129 -9.60 7.17 -8.53
N ARG A 130 -8.54 6.86 -9.30
CA ARG A 130 -8.51 5.71 -10.20
C ARG A 130 -8.66 4.38 -9.45
N VAL A 131 -8.02 4.26 -8.29
CA VAL A 131 -8.14 3.06 -7.45
C VAL A 131 -9.54 2.94 -6.82
N LEU A 132 -10.18 4.04 -6.49
CA LEU A 132 -11.58 4.04 -6.03
C LEU A 132 -12.56 3.67 -7.16
N GLU A 133 -12.35 4.16 -8.38
CA GLU A 133 -13.13 3.74 -9.56
C GLU A 133 -13.01 2.22 -9.78
N PHE A 134 -11.79 1.68 -9.68
CA PHE A 134 -11.55 0.24 -9.69
C PHE A 134 -12.32 -0.47 -8.57
N ALA A 135 -12.23 0.05 -7.35
CA ALA A 135 -12.90 -0.56 -6.19
C ALA A 135 -14.43 -0.63 -6.36
N CYS A 136 -15.04 0.42 -6.91
CA CYS A 136 -16.49 0.46 -7.17
C CYS A 136 -16.96 -0.60 -8.17
N THR A 137 -16.10 -1.03 -9.08
CA THR A 137 -16.47 -1.94 -10.18
C THR A 137 -16.04 -3.39 -9.96
N HIS A 138 -15.19 -3.70 -8.96
CA HIS A 138 -14.56 -5.01 -8.77
C HIS A 138 -14.93 -5.71 -7.45
N GLY A 139 -16.05 -5.32 -6.84
CA GLY A 139 -16.59 -5.99 -5.65
C GLY A 139 -15.73 -5.81 -4.40
N VAL A 140 -15.06 -4.68 -4.27
CA VAL A 140 -14.25 -4.35 -3.10
C VAL A 140 -15.13 -4.21 -1.86
N ARG A 141 -14.79 -4.93 -0.81
CA ARG A 141 -15.49 -4.93 0.48
C ARG A 141 -14.73 -4.14 1.54
N ARG A 142 -13.39 -4.14 1.46
CA ARG A 142 -12.51 -3.39 2.38
C ARG A 142 -11.43 -2.69 1.57
N PHE A 143 -11.29 -1.41 1.83
CA PHE A 143 -10.32 -0.54 1.19
C PHE A 143 -9.43 0.10 2.27
N LEU A 144 -8.13 -0.16 2.23
CA LEU A 144 -7.14 0.50 3.07
C LEU A 144 -6.39 1.54 2.25
N PHE A 145 -6.39 2.76 2.72
CA PHE A 145 -5.58 3.86 2.17
C PHE A 145 -4.50 4.25 3.18
N THR A 146 -3.23 4.15 2.78
CA THR A 146 -2.14 4.64 3.63
C THR A 146 -2.08 6.15 3.51
N SER A 147 -2.49 6.83 4.56
CA SER A 147 -2.46 8.27 4.67
C SER A 147 -1.08 8.77 5.14
N SER A 148 -1.02 9.93 5.73
CA SER A 148 0.17 10.54 6.28
C SER A 148 -0.13 11.14 7.66
N GLY A 149 0.86 11.13 8.56
CA GLY A 149 0.77 11.87 9.82
C GLY A 149 0.62 13.39 9.63
N ALA A 150 0.98 13.90 8.45
CA ALA A 150 0.79 15.31 8.10
C ALA A 150 -0.67 15.77 8.14
N VAL A 151 -1.65 14.87 8.04
CA VAL A 151 -3.09 15.20 8.15
C VAL A 151 -3.45 15.81 9.50
N TYR A 152 -2.67 15.52 10.54
CA TYR A 152 -2.86 16.10 11.87
C TYR A 152 -2.20 17.47 12.06
N GLY A 153 -1.40 17.93 11.09
CA GLY A 153 -0.62 19.14 11.22
C GLY A 153 0.54 18.98 12.22
N ARG A 154 1.00 20.12 12.76
CA ARG A 154 2.12 20.11 13.70
C ARG A 154 1.67 19.56 15.07
N GLN A 155 2.35 18.51 15.53
CA GLN A 155 2.10 17.95 16.86
C GLN A 155 2.49 18.95 17.94
N PRO A 156 1.59 19.25 18.90
CA PRO A 156 1.92 20.07 20.08
C PRO A 156 3.06 19.47 20.89
N SER A 157 3.95 20.33 21.43
CA SER A 157 5.13 19.87 22.16
C SER A 157 4.82 19.11 23.45
N GLU A 158 3.67 19.37 24.05
CA GLU A 158 3.16 18.72 25.27
C GLU A 158 2.49 17.37 25.00
N MET A 159 2.23 17.04 23.73
CA MET A 159 1.56 15.82 23.33
C MET A 159 2.58 14.78 22.86
N THR A 160 2.71 13.66 23.57
CA THR A 160 3.64 12.59 23.20
C THR A 160 3.14 11.69 22.10
N HIS A 161 1.80 11.51 22.00
CA HIS A 161 1.14 10.70 20.97
C HIS A 161 -0.13 11.42 20.56
N ILE A 162 -0.34 11.55 19.25
CA ILE A 162 -1.58 12.12 18.71
C ILE A 162 -2.67 11.04 18.77
N PRO A 163 -3.79 11.28 19.49
CA PRO A 163 -4.92 10.34 19.50
C PRO A 163 -5.72 10.41 18.18
N GLU A 164 -6.47 9.36 17.90
CA GLU A 164 -7.25 9.24 16.64
C GLU A 164 -8.34 10.33 16.48
N ASP A 165 -8.83 10.88 17.60
CA ASP A 165 -9.85 11.94 17.62
C ASP A 165 -9.25 13.36 17.66
N TYR A 166 -7.94 13.49 17.48
CA TYR A 166 -7.28 14.80 17.43
C TYR A 166 -7.73 15.59 16.20
N THR A 167 -8.20 16.81 16.43
CA THR A 167 -8.79 17.70 15.41
C THR A 167 -7.79 18.66 14.76
N GLY A 168 -6.52 18.38 14.84
CA GLY A 168 -5.48 19.17 14.16
C GLY A 168 -5.61 19.12 12.63
N ALA A 169 -5.00 20.11 11.97
CA ALA A 169 -4.96 20.17 10.52
C ALA A 169 -3.64 20.80 10.03
N PRO A 170 -3.19 20.47 8.81
CA PRO A 170 -2.05 21.12 8.19
C PRO A 170 -2.30 22.64 8.03
N LEU A 171 -1.25 23.42 8.22
CA LEU A 171 -1.31 24.85 7.90
C LEU A 171 -1.23 25.02 6.38
N THR A 172 -2.24 25.63 5.78
CA THR A 172 -2.28 25.87 4.32
C THR A 172 -1.16 26.77 3.78
N THR A 173 -0.46 27.45 4.70
CA THR A 173 0.69 28.31 4.40
C THR A 173 2.04 27.62 4.58
N ASP A 174 2.05 26.39 5.09
CA ASP A 174 3.26 25.60 5.30
C ASP A 174 3.52 24.72 4.07
N MET A 175 4.61 24.97 3.37
CA MET A 175 5.01 24.20 2.19
C MET A 175 5.49 22.78 2.53
N ALA A 176 5.69 22.46 3.82
CA ALA A 176 6.08 21.14 4.32
C ALA A 176 4.91 20.31 4.83
N SER A 177 3.69 20.84 4.74
CA SER A 177 2.46 20.16 5.21
C SER A 177 1.83 19.32 4.12
#